data_78c92afb5fd41daf76cdc85603241c2c
#
_entry.id   78c92afb5fd41daf76cdc85603241c2c
#
_cell.length_a   1.000
_cell.length_b   1.000
_cell.length_c   1.000
_cell.angle_alpha   90.00
_cell.angle_beta   90.00
_cell.angle_gamma   90.00
#
_symmetry.space_group_name_H-M   'P 1'
#
loop_
_entity.id
_entity.type
_entity.pdbx_description
1 polymer ?
#
loop_
_entity_poly.entity_id
_entity_poly.type
_entity_poly.pdbx_seq_one_letter_code
_entity_poly.pdbx_strand_id
1 'polypeptide(L)'
;MSNEASEQRIIEHFRLRRDVCAVYLFGSRASGSHRSDSDLDVGVLYFQPPQPTLTNMPFHDEAELAEQIGVPVQVVVMNTAPADLVHRILRSQRLLLDKDPSFRVRFEVKRRNEYFDLKPVLDRYRRKTA
;
A
#
# COMPACT_ATOMS: atom_id res chain seq x y z
N MET A 1 -16.59 6.24 11.89
CA MET A 1 -16.06 4.90 12.17
C MET A 1 -14.72 5.05 12.86
N SER A 2 -14.45 4.27 13.88
CA SER A 2 -13.17 4.31 14.58
C SER A 2 -12.04 3.79 13.69
N ASN A 3 -10.79 4.11 14.05
CA ASN A 3 -9.62 3.64 13.30
C ASN A 3 -9.53 2.12 13.31
N GLU A 4 -9.81 1.50 14.45
CA GLU A 4 -9.82 0.03 14.57
C GLU A 4 -10.90 -0.60 13.70
N ALA A 5 -12.08 0.01 13.64
CA ALA A 5 -13.16 -0.48 12.80
C ALA A 5 -12.83 -0.33 11.32
N SER A 6 -12.18 0.77 10.93
CA SER A 6 -11.73 0.99 9.55
C SER A 6 -10.69 -0.05 9.14
N GLU A 7 -9.71 -0.31 10.01
CA GLU A 7 -8.68 -1.33 9.75
C GLU A 7 -9.31 -2.71 9.63
N GLN A 8 -10.28 -3.03 10.47
CA GLN A 8 -10.96 -4.32 10.43
C GLN A 8 -11.74 -4.51 9.12
N ARG A 9 -12.37 -3.45 8.62
CA ARG A 9 -13.05 -3.48 7.32
C ARG A 9 -12.09 -3.76 6.18
N ILE A 10 -10.91 -3.15 6.21
CA ILE A 10 -9.88 -3.39 5.20
C ILE A 10 -9.41 -4.85 5.25
N ILE A 11 -9.14 -5.35 6.45
CA ILE A 11 -8.70 -6.74 6.63
C ILE A 11 -9.75 -7.71 6.11
N GLU A 12 -11.00 -7.52 6.45
CA GLU A 12 -12.09 -8.39 6.01
C GLU A 12 -12.28 -8.36 4.50
N HIS A 13 -12.11 -7.18 3.90
CA HIS A 13 -12.26 -7.03 2.45
C HIS A 13 -11.23 -7.88 1.68
N PHE A 14 -9.99 -7.93 2.14
CA PHE A 14 -8.92 -8.62 1.43
C PHE A 14 -8.63 -10.03 1.94
N ARG A 15 -9.12 -10.39 3.12
CA ARG A 15 -8.74 -11.64 3.78
C ARG A 15 -9.01 -12.90 2.93
N LEU A 16 -10.14 -12.95 2.25
CA LEU A 16 -10.55 -14.10 1.45
C LEU A 16 -10.14 -14.02 -0.02
N ARG A 17 -9.45 -12.94 -0.40
CA ARG A 17 -8.98 -12.74 -1.77
C ARG A 17 -7.72 -13.59 -2.00
N ARG A 18 -7.80 -14.57 -2.89
CA ARG A 18 -6.67 -15.48 -3.19
C ARG A 18 -5.51 -14.80 -3.87
N ASP A 19 -5.77 -13.72 -4.59
CA ASP A 19 -4.76 -12.96 -5.32
C ASP A 19 -3.91 -12.06 -4.40
N VAL A 20 -4.35 -11.82 -3.17
CA VAL A 20 -3.72 -10.88 -2.25
C VAL A 20 -2.83 -11.62 -1.25
N CYS A 21 -1.56 -11.19 -1.16
CA CYS A 21 -0.58 -11.70 -0.20
C CYS A 21 -0.58 -10.88 1.09
N ALA A 22 -0.50 -9.56 0.98
CA ALA A 22 -0.35 -8.68 2.14
C ALA A 22 -1.03 -7.34 1.90
N VAL A 23 -1.41 -6.70 3.00
CA VAL A 23 -2.05 -5.38 2.98
C VAL A 23 -1.39 -4.49 4.02
N TYR A 24 -0.99 -3.29 3.58
CA TYR A 24 -0.32 -2.29 4.40
C TYR A 24 -1.21 -1.06 4.53
N LEU A 25 -1.25 -0.49 5.73
CA LEU A 25 -1.80 0.84 5.94
C LEU A 25 -0.63 1.82 6.01
N PHE A 26 -0.69 2.92 5.27
CA PHE A 26 0.38 3.92 5.28
C PHE A 26 -0.22 5.32 5.29
N GLY A 27 0.63 6.34 5.23
CA GLY A 27 0.20 7.72 5.30
C GLY A 27 -0.15 8.13 6.72
N SER A 28 -0.97 9.16 6.87
CA SER A 28 -1.30 9.74 8.17
C SER A 28 -1.98 8.77 9.12
N ARG A 29 -2.80 7.85 8.59
CA ARG A 29 -3.52 6.86 9.42
C ARG A 29 -2.58 5.86 10.08
N ALA A 30 -1.45 5.56 9.45
CA ALA A 30 -0.46 4.63 10.02
C ALA A 30 0.33 5.26 11.16
N SER A 31 0.56 6.57 11.12
CA SER A 31 1.36 7.28 12.12
C SER A 31 0.60 7.59 13.42
N GLY A 32 -0.71 7.44 13.43
CA GLY A 32 -1.52 7.73 14.61
C GLY A 32 -1.78 9.21 14.86
N SER A 33 -1.29 10.11 14.03
CA SER A 33 -1.44 11.56 14.18
C SER A 33 -2.58 12.14 13.33
N HIS A 34 -3.55 11.32 13.01
CA HIS A 34 -4.63 11.64 12.07
C HIS A 34 -5.96 11.83 12.77
N ARG A 35 -6.90 12.40 12.04
CA ARG A 35 -8.32 12.43 12.42
C ARG A 35 -9.02 11.20 11.86
N SER A 36 -10.13 10.80 12.48
CA SER A 36 -10.92 9.66 12.02
C SER A 36 -11.57 9.88 10.65
N ASP A 37 -11.65 11.13 10.18
CA ASP A 37 -12.19 11.50 8.87
C ASP A 37 -11.11 11.66 7.80
N SER A 38 -9.84 11.41 8.14
CA SER A 38 -8.74 11.47 7.18
C SER A 38 -8.85 10.37 6.14
N ASP A 39 -8.32 10.62 4.94
CA ASP A 39 -8.23 9.63 3.87
C ASP A 39 -7.43 8.40 4.33
N LEU A 40 -7.79 7.25 3.78
CA LEU A 40 -7.08 6.00 4.03
C LEU A 40 -6.18 5.67 2.84
N ASP A 41 -4.91 5.41 3.14
CA ASP A 41 -3.93 4.99 2.13
C ASP A 41 -3.55 3.54 2.39
N VAL A 42 -3.85 2.67 1.43
CA VAL A 42 -3.69 1.21 1.56
C VAL A 42 -2.78 0.71 0.46
N GLY A 43 -1.73 -0.01 0.84
CA GLY A 43 -0.87 -0.72 -0.11
C GLY A 43 -1.25 -2.19 -0.16
N VAL A 44 -1.42 -2.73 -1.35
CA VAL A 44 -1.79 -4.13 -1.53
C VAL A 44 -0.69 -4.85 -2.31
N LEU A 45 -0.16 -5.92 -1.74
CA LEU A 45 0.79 -6.80 -2.40
C LEU A 45 0.04 -8.02 -2.90
N TYR A 46 0.06 -8.22 -4.22
CA TYR A 46 -0.54 -9.37 -4.86
C TYR A 46 0.51 -10.45 -5.07
N PHE A 47 0.10 -11.73 -5.10
CA PHE A 47 1.01 -12.82 -5.44
C PHE A 47 1.52 -12.70 -6.86
N GLN A 48 0.71 -12.18 -7.77
CA GLN A 48 1.12 -11.85 -9.13
C GLN A 48 0.69 -10.44 -9.47
N PRO A 49 1.54 -9.64 -10.15
CA PRO A 49 1.15 -8.29 -10.52
C PRO A 49 -0.15 -8.29 -11.32
N PRO A 50 -1.16 -7.48 -10.93
CA PRO A 50 -2.39 -7.40 -11.70
C PRO A 50 -2.12 -6.81 -13.08
N GLN A 51 -2.87 -7.29 -14.08
CA GLN A 51 -2.82 -6.72 -15.41
C GLN A 51 -3.36 -5.28 -15.38
N PRO A 52 -2.72 -4.31 -16.06
CA PRO A 52 -3.16 -2.92 -16.03
C PRO A 52 -4.38 -2.69 -16.95
N THR A 53 -5.48 -3.36 -16.64
CA THR A 53 -6.76 -3.20 -17.34
C THR A 53 -7.76 -2.56 -16.39
N LEU A 54 -8.83 -1.98 -16.92
CA LEU A 54 -9.86 -1.34 -16.10
C LEU A 54 -10.49 -2.33 -15.11
N THR A 55 -10.59 -3.61 -15.47
CA THR A 55 -11.17 -4.64 -14.62
C THR A 55 -10.22 -5.09 -13.50
N ASN A 56 -8.91 -4.87 -13.67
CA ASN A 56 -7.88 -5.29 -12.71
C ASN A 56 -7.27 -4.13 -11.94
N MET A 57 -7.75 -2.91 -12.17
CA MET A 57 -7.34 -1.75 -11.39
C MET A 57 -8.04 -1.76 -10.02
N PRO A 58 -7.43 -1.16 -8.99
CA PRO A 58 -7.99 -1.20 -7.64
C PRO A 58 -9.19 -0.27 -7.42
N PHE A 59 -9.75 0.31 -8.48
CA PHE A 59 -10.86 1.27 -8.37
C PHE A 59 -12.09 0.66 -7.71
N HIS A 60 -12.37 -0.60 -7.99
CA HIS A 60 -13.50 -1.29 -7.39
C HIS A 60 -13.32 -1.44 -5.88
N ASP A 61 -12.10 -1.84 -5.48
CA ASP A 61 -11.76 -1.98 -4.06
C ASP A 61 -11.83 -0.62 -3.35
N GLU A 62 -11.32 0.43 -3.98
CA GLU A 62 -11.37 1.78 -3.44
C GLU A 62 -12.81 2.25 -3.22
N ALA A 63 -13.67 2.07 -4.21
CA ALA A 63 -15.05 2.51 -4.14
C ALA A 63 -15.83 1.74 -3.07
N GLU A 64 -15.65 0.43 -3.02
CA GLU A 64 -16.34 -0.41 -2.07
C GLU A 64 -15.92 -0.10 -0.63
N LEU A 65 -14.62 0.04 -0.39
CA LEU A 65 -14.11 0.38 0.94
C LEU A 65 -14.52 1.78 1.36
N ALA A 66 -14.47 2.75 0.45
CA ALA A 66 -14.88 4.13 0.74
C ALA A 66 -16.36 4.18 1.14
N GLU A 67 -17.20 3.42 0.47
CA GLU A 67 -18.63 3.35 0.82
C GLU A 67 -18.84 2.76 2.21
N GLN A 68 -18.12 1.67 2.53
CA GLN A 68 -18.26 0.99 3.82
C GLN A 68 -17.71 1.82 4.98
N ILE A 69 -16.62 2.53 4.77
CA ILE A 69 -15.90 3.24 5.84
C ILE A 69 -16.36 4.69 5.96
N GLY A 70 -16.74 5.32 4.84
CA GLY A 70 -17.24 6.69 4.84
C GLY A 70 -16.19 7.76 4.62
N VAL A 71 -14.97 7.38 4.21
CA VAL A 71 -13.89 8.31 3.82
C VAL A 71 -13.27 7.84 2.52
N PRO A 72 -12.60 8.72 1.76
CA PRO A 72 -11.88 8.29 0.57
C PRO A 72 -10.81 7.27 0.89
N VAL A 73 -10.67 6.26 0.03
CA VAL A 73 -9.68 5.20 0.17
C VAL A 73 -8.85 5.16 -1.11
N GLN A 74 -7.53 5.25 -0.98
CA GLN A 74 -6.59 5.10 -2.08
C GLN A 74 -5.89 3.75 -1.94
N VAL A 75 -5.91 2.94 -3.00
CA VAL A 75 -5.23 1.65 -3.03
C VAL A 75 -4.04 1.74 -3.99
N VAL A 76 -2.86 1.43 -3.47
CA VAL A 76 -1.63 1.37 -4.25
C VAL A 76 -1.26 -0.09 -4.47
N VAL A 77 -1.04 -0.47 -5.72
CA VAL A 77 -0.54 -1.81 -6.08
C VAL A 77 0.96 -1.84 -5.80
N MET A 78 1.36 -2.53 -4.73
CA MET A 78 2.76 -2.55 -4.30
C MET A 78 3.68 -3.19 -5.34
N ASN A 79 3.17 -4.16 -6.09
CA ASN A 79 3.96 -4.90 -7.09
C ASN A 79 4.57 -4.01 -8.16
N THR A 80 3.84 -2.97 -8.56
CA THR A 80 4.19 -2.16 -9.73
C THR A 80 4.42 -0.68 -9.41
N ALA A 81 4.22 -0.26 -8.16
CA ALA A 81 4.46 1.11 -7.76
C ALA A 81 5.94 1.48 -7.91
N PRO A 82 6.27 2.76 -8.14
CA PRO A 82 7.67 3.19 -8.22
C PRO A 82 8.46 2.85 -6.96
N ALA A 83 9.74 2.55 -7.12
CA ALA A 83 10.60 2.08 -6.02
C ALA A 83 10.67 3.09 -4.86
N ASP A 84 10.70 4.38 -5.14
CA ASP A 84 10.73 5.41 -4.10
C ASP A 84 9.42 5.47 -3.31
N LEU A 85 8.28 5.28 -3.97
CA LEU A 85 6.97 5.21 -3.29
C LEU A 85 6.90 3.98 -2.38
N VAL A 86 7.28 2.81 -2.90
CA VAL A 86 7.28 1.57 -2.11
C VAL A 86 8.19 1.74 -0.89
N HIS A 87 9.38 2.33 -1.07
CA HIS A 87 10.30 2.57 0.04
C HIS A 87 9.67 3.46 1.12
N ARG A 88 8.97 4.54 0.73
CA ARG A 88 8.27 5.42 1.68
C ARG A 88 7.18 4.66 2.43
N ILE A 89 6.42 3.83 1.73
CA ILE A 89 5.35 3.03 2.34
C ILE A 89 5.96 2.07 3.37
N LEU A 90 7.01 1.35 3.01
CA LEU A 90 7.65 0.35 3.88
C LEU A 90 8.29 0.97 5.12
N ARG A 91 8.69 2.24 5.07
CA ARG A 91 9.32 2.92 6.21
C ARG A 91 8.34 3.26 7.33
N SER A 92 7.07 3.46 7.03
CA SER A 92 6.11 4.00 7.98
C SER A 92 4.78 3.24 8.00
N GLN A 93 4.76 2.01 7.50
CA GLN A 93 3.53 1.24 7.36
C GLN A 93 3.14 0.52 8.64
N ARG A 94 1.85 0.19 8.72
CA ARG A 94 1.32 -0.84 9.61
C ARG A 94 0.85 -2.00 8.75
N LEU A 95 1.35 -3.20 9.05
CA LEU A 95 0.97 -4.39 8.31
C LEU A 95 -0.38 -4.90 8.84
N LEU A 96 -1.41 -4.83 8.01
CA LEU A 96 -2.75 -5.25 8.40
C LEU A 96 -3.03 -6.72 8.11
N LEU A 97 -2.46 -7.25 7.04
CA LEU A 97 -2.69 -8.61 6.61
C LEU A 97 -1.41 -9.17 6.01
N ASP A 98 -1.04 -10.40 6.41
CA ASP A 98 0.19 -11.05 5.98
C ASP A 98 -0.07 -12.55 5.83
N LYS A 99 -0.41 -12.98 4.62
CA LYS A 99 -0.78 -14.37 4.36
C LYS A 99 0.41 -15.27 4.06
N ASP A 100 1.52 -14.69 3.59
CA ASP A 100 2.74 -15.42 3.27
C ASP A 100 3.94 -14.55 3.60
N PRO A 101 4.41 -14.62 4.85
CA PRO A 101 5.54 -13.79 5.29
C PRO A 101 6.81 -13.99 4.46
N SER A 102 7.09 -15.20 4.01
CA SER A 102 8.27 -15.44 3.18
C SER A 102 8.19 -14.70 1.85
N PHE A 103 7.04 -14.78 1.19
CA PHE A 103 6.82 -14.04 -0.07
C PHE A 103 6.93 -12.53 0.17
N ARG A 104 6.26 -12.05 1.21
CA ARG A 104 6.25 -10.63 1.55
C ARG A 104 7.66 -10.11 1.83
N VAL A 105 8.44 -10.81 2.62
CA VAL A 105 9.81 -10.39 2.97
C VAL A 105 10.69 -10.36 1.73
N ARG A 106 10.61 -11.37 0.87
CA ARG A 106 11.38 -11.40 -0.38
C ARG A 106 11.02 -10.20 -1.27
N PHE A 107 9.74 -9.87 -1.36
CA PHE A 107 9.29 -8.70 -2.09
C PHE A 107 9.88 -7.41 -1.49
N GLU A 108 9.77 -7.23 -0.18
CA GLU A 108 10.25 -6.02 0.50
C GLU A 108 11.76 -5.84 0.33
N VAL A 109 12.53 -6.93 0.44
CA VAL A 109 13.98 -6.88 0.25
C VAL A 109 14.32 -6.50 -1.19
N LYS A 110 13.67 -7.11 -2.16
CA LYS A 110 13.88 -6.82 -3.58
C LYS A 110 13.60 -5.34 -3.88
N ARG A 111 12.47 -4.82 -3.40
CA ARG A 111 12.10 -3.43 -3.67
C ARG A 111 13.01 -2.45 -2.95
N ARG A 112 13.47 -2.78 -1.76
CA ARG A 112 14.44 -1.96 -1.03
C ARG A 112 15.76 -1.89 -1.77
N ASN A 113 16.24 -3.01 -2.29
CA ASN A 113 17.49 -3.04 -3.06
C ASN A 113 17.36 -2.21 -4.34
N GLU A 114 16.23 -2.29 -5.03
CA GLU A 114 15.95 -1.45 -6.20
C GLU A 114 16.01 0.04 -5.84
N TYR A 115 15.45 0.41 -4.71
CA TYR A 115 15.48 1.80 -4.24
C TYR A 115 16.90 2.27 -3.97
N PHE A 116 17.72 1.46 -3.29
CA PHE A 116 19.10 1.84 -2.99
C PHE A 116 19.97 1.93 -4.24
N ASP A 117 19.72 1.10 -5.24
CA ASP A 117 20.38 1.21 -6.54
C ASP A 117 20.00 2.49 -7.27
N LEU A 118 18.75 2.92 -7.14
CA LEU A 118 18.23 4.11 -7.81
C LEU A 118 18.56 5.41 -7.06
N LYS A 119 18.75 5.35 -5.75
CA LYS A 119 18.89 6.53 -4.90
C LYS A 119 19.98 7.50 -5.36
N PRO A 120 21.20 7.07 -5.74
CA PRO A 120 22.21 8.01 -6.21
C PRO A 120 21.78 8.82 -7.44
N VAL A 121 21.01 8.19 -8.33
CA VAL A 121 20.48 8.87 -9.52
C VAL A 121 19.42 9.90 -9.12
N LEU A 122 18.52 9.53 -8.24
CA LEU A 122 17.47 10.43 -7.74
C LEU A 122 18.07 11.62 -6.99
N ASP A 123 19.09 11.38 -6.18
CA ASP A 123 19.75 12.45 -5.41
C ASP A 123 20.43 13.45 -6.34
N ARG A 124 21.08 12.97 -7.40
CA ARG A 124 21.69 13.85 -8.41
C ARG A 124 20.64 14.68 -9.14
N TYR A 125 19.55 14.07 -9.51
CA TYR A 125 18.45 14.76 -10.19
C TYR A 125 17.87 15.87 -9.31
N ARG A 126 17.61 15.58 -8.04
CA ARG A 126 17.06 16.55 -7.08
C ARG A 126 18.02 17.71 -6.86
N ARG A 127 19.33 17.47 -6.81
CA ARG A 127 20.32 18.54 -6.66
C ARG A 127 20.34 19.46 -7.87
N LYS A 128 20.11 18.94 -9.06
CA LYS A 128 20.09 19.75 -10.29
C LYS A 128 18.83 20.62 -10.40
N THR A 129 17.74 20.20 -9.77
CA THR A 129 16.45 20.90 -9.85
C THR A 129 16.15 21.76 -8.63
N ALA A 130 16.99 21.68 -7.62
CA ALA A 130 16.82 22.47 -6.39
C ALA A 130 17.24 23.93 -6.56
#